data_1f5dfed5a598f92830b26c0646d9e822
#
_entry.id   1f5dfed5a598f92830b26c0646d9e822
#
_cell.length_a   1.000
_cell.length_b   1.000
_cell.length_c   1.000
_cell.angle_alpha   90.00
_cell.angle_beta   90.00
_cell.angle_gamma   90.00
#
_symmetry.space_group_name_H-M   'P 1'
#
loop_
_entity.id
_entity.type
_entity.pdbx_description
1 polymer ?
#
loop_
_entity_poly.entity_id
_entity_poly.type
_entity_poly.pdbx_seq_one_letter_code
_entity_poly.pdbx_strand_id
1 'polypeptide(L)'
;TDMSRVTGRALRARGAEGIYVANRSFDRAVELAGMIGGQAIRYDAWGEYLRDIDVVVAATAAPHCIITRETLLPLRASRKYRSLFLIDISVPRNISPDVADIDEVYLYDIDTLTQLADEAKLSRELEISRCETIIRDGISKYFPDTALYDQ
;
A
#
# COMPACT_ATOMS: atom_id res chain seq x y z
N THR A 1 3.28 -9.14 -13.17
CA THR A 1 1.82 -9.28 -13.11
C THR A 1 1.16 -7.92 -13.27
N ASP A 2 -0.08 -7.88 -13.75
CA ASP A 2 -0.83 -6.62 -13.92
C ASP A 2 -0.97 -5.87 -12.59
N MET A 3 -1.11 -6.61 -11.48
CA MET A 3 -1.20 -6.02 -10.14
C MET A 3 0.08 -5.26 -9.74
N SER A 4 1.25 -5.79 -10.01
CA SER A 4 2.52 -5.11 -9.73
C SER A 4 2.64 -3.79 -10.49
N ARG A 5 2.20 -3.76 -11.76
CA ARG A 5 2.20 -2.57 -12.59
C ARG A 5 1.22 -1.51 -12.07
N VAL A 6 0.00 -1.92 -11.74
CA VAL A 6 -1.02 -1.01 -11.20
C VAL A 6 -0.56 -0.42 -9.87
N THR A 7 -0.03 -1.25 -8.98
CA THR A 7 0.48 -0.81 -7.67
C THR A 7 1.66 0.15 -7.82
N GLY A 8 2.63 -0.18 -8.67
CA GLY A 8 3.80 0.67 -8.90
C GLY A 8 3.42 2.05 -9.46
N ARG A 9 2.49 2.10 -10.41
CA ARG A 9 1.97 3.37 -10.94
C ARG A 9 1.22 4.18 -9.89
N ALA A 10 0.41 3.52 -9.06
CA ALA A 10 -0.33 4.19 -7.98
C ALA A 10 0.61 4.79 -6.93
N LEU A 11 1.66 4.08 -6.55
CA LEU A 11 2.70 4.59 -5.66
C LEU A 11 3.41 5.80 -6.26
N ARG A 12 3.80 5.71 -7.53
CA ARG A 12 4.47 6.83 -8.23
C ARG A 12 3.60 8.06 -8.32
N ALA A 13 2.33 7.89 -8.67
CA ALA A 13 1.35 8.99 -8.76
C ALA A 13 1.12 9.71 -7.42
N ARG A 14 1.40 9.03 -6.29
CA ARG A 14 1.31 9.58 -4.94
C ARG A 14 2.63 10.08 -4.37
N GLY A 15 3.65 10.21 -5.21
CA GLY A 15 4.92 10.80 -4.84
C GLY A 15 5.95 9.83 -4.25
N ALA A 16 5.77 8.52 -4.40
CA ALA A 16 6.81 7.56 -4.00
C ALA A 16 8.06 7.79 -4.86
N GLU A 17 9.18 7.91 -4.20
CA GLU A 17 10.51 8.05 -4.81
C GLU A 17 11.34 6.80 -4.54
N GLY A 18 12.36 6.57 -5.37
CA GLY A 18 13.29 5.45 -5.18
C GLY A 18 12.59 4.09 -5.27
N ILE A 19 11.77 3.86 -6.30
CA ILE A 19 11.08 2.59 -6.50
C ILE A 19 12.04 1.57 -7.09
N TYR A 20 12.20 0.44 -6.40
CA TYR A 20 13.00 -0.70 -6.84
C TYR A 20 12.11 -1.86 -7.22
N VAL A 21 12.46 -2.56 -8.29
CA VAL A 21 11.72 -3.73 -8.78
C VAL A 21 12.64 -4.93 -8.78
N ALA A 22 12.26 -5.96 -8.04
CA ALA A 22 12.92 -7.26 -8.03
C ALA A 22 12.01 -8.33 -8.63
N ASN A 23 12.57 -9.16 -9.49
CA ASN A 23 11.88 -10.32 -10.06
C ASN A 23 12.91 -11.43 -10.31
N ARG A 24 12.50 -12.69 -10.21
CA ARG A 24 13.39 -13.83 -10.57
C ARG A 24 13.90 -13.73 -12.00
N SER A 25 13.08 -13.24 -12.93
CA SER A 25 13.51 -12.83 -14.26
C SER A 25 13.93 -11.36 -14.22
N PHE A 26 15.21 -11.11 -14.39
CA PHE A 26 15.74 -9.73 -14.41
C PHE A 26 15.16 -8.91 -15.56
N ASP A 27 14.93 -9.52 -16.73
CA ASP A 27 14.32 -8.85 -17.89
C ASP A 27 12.91 -8.32 -17.55
N ARG A 28 12.11 -9.12 -16.82
CA ARG A 28 10.79 -8.67 -16.33
C ARG A 28 10.89 -7.56 -15.29
N ALA A 29 11.92 -7.58 -14.47
CA ALA A 29 12.18 -6.49 -13.53
C ALA A 29 12.50 -5.19 -14.27
N VAL A 30 13.33 -5.26 -15.31
CA VAL A 30 13.70 -4.12 -16.18
C VAL A 30 12.47 -3.57 -16.89
N GLU A 31 11.65 -4.44 -17.48
CA GLU A 31 10.42 -4.04 -18.17
C GLU A 31 9.46 -3.29 -17.23
N LEU A 32 9.19 -3.88 -16.06
CA LEU A 32 8.28 -3.27 -15.08
C LEU A 32 8.86 -1.96 -14.53
N ALA A 33 10.14 -1.93 -14.20
CA ALA A 33 10.82 -0.72 -13.73
C ALA A 33 10.72 0.42 -14.75
N GLY A 34 10.88 0.11 -16.04
CA GLY A 34 10.70 1.09 -17.12
C GLY A 34 9.27 1.65 -17.18
N MET A 35 8.27 0.81 -16.95
CA MET A 35 6.85 1.22 -16.98
C MET A 35 6.43 2.13 -15.82
N ILE A 36 7.07 2.00 -14.66
CA ILE A 36 6.70 2.73 -13.43
C ILE A 36 7.71 3.82 -13.04
N GLY A 37 8.77 4.00 -13.83
CA GLY A 37 9.83 4.96 -13.54
C GLY A 37 10.69 4.55 -12.34
N GLY A 38 10.90 3.24 -12.14
CA GLY A 38 11.72 2.67 -11.08
C GLY A 38 13.05 2.15 -11.58
N GLN A 39 13.76 1.44 -10.72
CA GLN A 39 15.04 0.79 -11.00
C GLN A 39 14.91 -0.72 -10.80
N ALA A 40 15.34 -1.50 -11.78
CA ALA A 40 15.44 -2.95 -11.65
C ALA A 40 16.63 -3.33 -10.77
N ILE A 41 16.42 -4.26 -9.85
CA ILE A 41 17.46 -4.85 -9.01
C ILE A 41 17.45 -6.36 -9.16
N ARG A 42 18.57 -7.00 -8.88
CA ARG A 42 18.65 -8.45 -8.89
C ARG A 42 17.83 -9.06 -7.76
N TYR A 43 17.15 -10.15 -8.06
CA TYR A 43 16.29 -10.82 -7.08
C TYR A 43 17.04 -11.31 -5.84
N ASP A 44 18.27 -11.76 -6.00
CA ASP A 44 19.13 -12.21 -4.90
C ASP A 44 19.73 -11.07 -4.06
N ALA A 45 19.65 -9.83 -4.54
CA ALA A 45 20.19 -8.64 -3.90
C ALA A 45 19.12 -7.76 -3.19
N TRP A 46 17.83 -8.09 -3.27
CA TRP A 46 16.78 -7.24 -2.71
C TRP A 46 16.94 -6.96 -1.21
N GLY A 47 17.47 -7.92 -0.47
CA GLY A 47 17.71 -7.76 0.97
C GLY A 47 18.69 -6.63 1.32
N GLU A 48 19.65 -6.32 0.45
CA GLU A 48 20.61 -5.23 0.64
C GLU A 48 19.92 -3.85 0.61
N TYR A 49 18.84 -3.74 -0.17
CA TYR A 49 18.07 -2.51 -0.31
C TYR A 49 17.12 -2.28 0.85
N LEU A 50 16.76 -3.31 1.63
CA LEU A 50 15.85 -3.17 2.78
C LEU A 50 16.34 -2.20 3.84
N ARG A 51 17.63 -1.91 3.87
CA ARG A 51 18.19 -0.94 4.79
C ARG A 51 17.58 0.46 4.62
N ASP A 52 17.32 0.85 3.38
CA ASP A 52 16.93 2.23 3.02
C ASP A 52 15.48 2.35 2.52
N ILE A 53 14.77 1.23 2.38
CA ILE A 53 13.39 1.17 1.91
C ILE A 53 12.41 1.33 3.09
N ASP A 54 11.32 2.04 2.86
CA ASP A 54 10.24 2.22 3.85
C ASP A 54 9.06 1.28 3.62
N VAL A 55 8.80 0.88 2.37
CA VAL A 55 7.68 0.03 1.97
C VAL A 55 8.14 -1.09 1.05
N VAL A 56 7.72 -2.30 1.32
CA VAL A 56 7.89 -3.45 0.43
C VAL A 56 6.52 -3.96 0.01
N VAL A 57 6.33 -4.16 -1.28
CA VAL A 57 5.12 -4.78 -1.83
C VAL A 57 5.48 -6.13 -2.43
N ALA A 58 4.95 -7.20 -1.88
CA ALA A 58 5.04 -8.54 -2.44
C ALA A 58 3.82 -8.79 -3.36
N ALA A 59 4.08 -9.10 -4.62
CA ALA A 59 3.09 -9.34 -5.65
C ALA A 59 3.55 -10.45 -6.59
N THR A 60 3.86 -11.62 -6.02
CA THR A 60 4.41 -12.76 -6.79
C THR A 60 3.46 -13.95 -6.76
N ALA A 61 3.71 -14.93 -7.62
CA ALA A 61 3.03 -16.22 -7.62
C ALA A 61 3.90 -17.33 -6.97
N ALA A 62 4.84 -16.95 -6.11
CA ALA A 62 5.66 -17.93 -5.40
C ALA A 62 4.78 -18.80 -4.49
N PRO A 63 4.99 -20.14 -4.46
CA PRO A 63 4.15 -21.03 -3.67
C PRO A 63 4.48 -21.03 -2.17
N HIS A 64 5.47 -20.23 -1.75
CA HIS A 64 5.95 -20.17 -0.38
C HIS A 64 6.28 -18.73 0.02
N CYS A 65 6.42 -18.49 1.32
CA CYS A 65 6.87 -17.20 1.83
C CYS A 65 8.31 -16.93 1.40
N ILE A 66 8.54 -15.73 0.86
CA ILE A 66 9.86 -15.22 0.46
C ILE A 66 10.43 -14.24 1.46
N ILE A 67 9.58 -13.61 2.26
CA ILE A 67 9.96 -12.73 3.36
C ILE A 67 9.52 -13.38 4.66
N THR A 68 10.48 -13.70 5.51
CA THR A 68 10.26 -14.37 6.79
C THR A 68 10.89 -13.56 7.92
N ARG A 69 10.52 -13.91 9.15
CA ARG A 69 11.14 -13.33 10.35
C ARG A 69 12.66 -13.53 10.34
N GLU A 70 13.13 -14.70 9.94
CA GLU A 70 14.56 -15.00 9.84
C GLU A 70 15.30 -14.08 8.87
N THR A 71 14.64 -13.71 7.77
CA THR A 71 15.19 -12.78 6.79
C THR A 71 15.26 -11.34 7.32
N LEU A 72 14.24 -10.89 8.04
CA LEU A 72 14.10 -9.49 8.46
C LEU A 72 14.79 -9.17 9.78
N LEU A 73 14.78 -10.09 10.74
CA LEU A 73 15.28 -9.84 12.08
C LEU A 73 16.75 -9.36 12.11
N PRO A 74 17.68 -9.93 11.32
CA PRO A 74 19.06 -9.44 11.26
C PRO A 74 19.19 -8.02 10.70
N LEU A 75 18.26 -7.57 9.89
CA LEU A 75 18.29 -6.26 9.23
C LEU A 75 17.76 -5.13 10.12
N ARG A 76 17.05 -5.46 11.19
CA ARG A 76 16.43 -4.51 12.11
C ARG A 76 17.43 -3.48 12.68
N ALA A 77 18.57 -3.95 13.16
CA ALA A 77 19.60 -3.08 13.74
C ALA A 77 20.22 -2.16 12.66
N SER A 78 20.45 -2.66 11.44
CA SER A 78 20.98 -1.87 10.33
C SER A 78 20.03 -0.77 9.85
N ARG A 79 18.73 -0.96 10.06
CA ARG A 79 17.69 0.03 9.79
C ARG A 79 17.52 1.09 10.88
N LYS A 80 18.27 0.99 11.97
CA LYS A 80 18.14 1.89 13.14
C LYS A 80 16.70 1.98 13.66
N TYR A 81 16.00 0.84 13.67
CA TYR A 81 14.59 0.73 14.08
C TYR A 81 13.61 1.63 13.31
N ARG A 82 13.95 2.03 12.08
CA ARG A 82 12.99 2.70 11.19
C ARG A 82 11.83 1.77 10.87
N SER A 83 10.63 2.32 10.85
CA SER A 83 9.43 1.57 10.48
C SER A 83 9.53 0.98 9.07
N LEU A 84 9.13 -0.27 8.92
CA LEU A 84 9.04 -0.99 7.65
C LEU A 84 7.61 -1.45 7.45
N PHE A 85 7.00 -1.00 6.36
CA PHE A 85 5.67 -1.42 5.96
C PHE A 85 5.77 -2.52 4.91
N LEU A 86 5.18 -3.67 5.20
CA LEU A 86 5.13 -4.82 4.32
C LEU A 86 3.71 -5.00 3.83
N ILE A 87 3.52 -5.02 2.53
CA ILE A 87 2.22 -5.18 1.88
C ILE A 87 2.25 -6.45 1.04
N ASP A 88 1.47 -7.44 1.43
CA ASP A 88 1.37 -8.71 0.73
C ASP A 88 0.06 -8.79 -0.07
N ILE A 89 0.16 -8.59 -1.38
CA ILE A 89 -0.95 -8.75 -2.32
C ILE A 89 -0.84 -10.04 -3.14
N SER A 90 -0.03 -10.98 -2.67
CA SER A 90 0.21 -12.27 -3.32
C SER A 90 -0.84 -13.32 -2.94
N VAL A 91 -1.15 -14.21 -3.87
CA VAL A 91 -1.95 -15.41 -3.64
C VAL A 91 -1.22 -16.61 -4.26
N PRO A 92 -0.73 -17.55 -3.44
CA PRO A 92 -0.72 -17.57 -1.97
C PRO A 92 0.17 -16.48 -1.35
N ARG A 93 0.09 -16.28 -0.02
CA ARG A 93 0.88 -15.26 0.70
C ARG A 93 2.38 -15.52 0.56
N ASN A 94 3.12 -14.44 0.37
CA ASN A 94 4.58 -14.49 0.24
C ASN A 94 5.33 -13.89 1.44
N ILE A 95 4.63 -13.28 2.37
CA ILE A 95 5.20 -12.76 3.62
C ILE A 95 4.67 -13.58 4.79
N SER A 96 5.58 -14.09 5.60
CA SER A 96 5.22 -14.88 6.78
C SER A 96 4.54 -14.00 7.83
N PRO A 97 3.40 -14.43 8.43
CA PRO A 97 2.69 -13.63 9.42
C PRO A 97 3.52 -13.26 10.66
N ASP A 98 4.50 -14.06 11.02
CA ASP A 98 5.37 -13.85 12.18
C ASP A 98 6.33 -12.64 12.06
N VAL A 99 6.43 -12.03 10.88
CA VAL A 99 7.16 -10.77 10.72
C VAL A 99 6.50 -9.63 11.49
N ALA A 100 5.19 -9.71 11.73
CA ALA A 100 4.45 -8.72 12.51
C ALA A 100 4.86 -8.67 14.00
N ASP A 101 5.53 -9.70 14.51
CA ASP A 101 6.07 -9.74 15.86
C ASP A 101 7.41 -8.98 16.00
N ILE A 102 7.97 -8.49 14.91
CA ILE A 102 9.18 -7.67 14.91
C ILE A 102 8.79 -6.22 15.16
N ASP A 103 9.42 -5.58 16.16
CA ASP A 103 9.18 -4.15 16.42
C ASP A 103 9.46 -3.30 15.18
N GLU A 104 8.62 -2.31 14.94
CA GLU A 104 8.68 -1.39 13.79
C GLU A 104 8.48 -2.08 12.42
N VAL A 105 7.94 -3.29 12.39
CA VAL A 105 7.50 -3.97 11.17
C VAL A 105 5.99 -4.09 11.19
N TYR A 106 5.36 -3.60 10.13
CA TYR A 106 3.90 -3.59 9.97
C TYR A 106 3.53 -4.39 8.73
N LEU A 107 2.70 -5.41 8.90
CA LEU A 107 2.26 -6.29 7.82
C LEU A 107 0.79 -6.02 7.47
N TYR A 108 0.55 -5.77 6.19
CA TYR A 108 -0.78 -5.63 5.61
C TYR A 108 -0.94 -6.66 4.49
N ASP A 109 -1.99 -7.44 4.54
CA ASP A 109 -2.39 -8.34 3.47
C ASP A 109 -3.60 -7.77 2.69
N ILE A 110 -4.03 -8.48 1.65
CA ILE A 110 -5.19 -8.06 0.84
C ILE A 110 -6.44 -7.86 1.70
N ASP A 111 -6.70 -8.75 2.66
CA ASP A 111 -7.89 -8.69 3.51
C ASP A 111 -7.85 -7.44 4.41
N THR A 112 -6.72 -7.18 5.04
CA THR A 112 -6.49 -5.98 5.86
C THR A 112 -6.61 -4.69 5.03
N LEU A 113 -6.03 -4.67 3.83
CA LEU A 113 -6.13 -3.52 2.92
C LEU A 113 -7.56 -3.27 2.47
N THR A 114 -8.31 -4.32 2.17
CA THR A 114 -9.73 -4.22 1.79
C THR A 114 -10.54 -3.64 2.94
N GLN A 115 -10.35 -4.13 4.16
CA GLN A 115 -11.01 -3.60 5.35
C GLN A 115 -10.70 -2.11 5.55
N LEU A 116 -9.43 -1.71 5.47
CA LEU A 116 -9.03 -0.30 5.60
C LEU A 116 -9.65 0.58 4.50
N ALA A 117 -9.75 0.07 3.27
CA ALA A 117 -10.38 0.79 2.17
C ALA A 117 -11.88 0.97 2.40
N ASP A 118 -12.57 -0.05 2.90
CA ASP A 118 -14.00 0.00 3.22
C ASP A 118 -14.27 0.96 4.39
N GLU A 119 -13.47 0.94 5.42
CA GLU A 119 -13.56 1.89 6.55
C GLU A 119 -13.35 3.34 6.09
N ALA A 120 -12.36 3.59 5.24
CA ALA A 120 -12.10 4.91 4.68
C ALA A 120 -13.25 5.40 3.79
N LYS A 121 -13.87 4.50 3.01
CA LYS A 121 -15.03 4.81 2.19
C LYS A 121 -16.22 5.17 3.05
N LEU A 122 -16.53 4.38 4.08
CA LEU A 122 -17.62 4.63 5.02
C LEU A 122 -17.44 5.97 5.75
N SER A 123 -16.24 6.26 6.23
CA SER A 123 -15.92 7.54 6.87
C SER A 123 -16.17 8.73 5.93
N ARG A 124 -15.79 8.61 4.66
CA ARG A 124 -16.02 9.65 3.65
C ARG A 124 -17.51 9.85 3.37
N GLU A 125 -18.28 8.77 3.27
CA GLU A 125 -19.74 8.83 3.08
C GLU A 125 -20.45 9.51 4.26
N LEU A 126 -20.00 9.24 5.48
CA LEU A 126 -20.53 9.90 6.68
C LEU A 126 -20.21 11.42 6.70
N GLU A 127 -19.00 11.81 6.29
CA GLU A 127 -18.63 13.22 6.19
C GLU A 127 -19.44 13.96 5.12
N ILE A 128 -19.68 13.34 3.96
CA ILE A 128 -20.54 13.90 2.91
C ILE A 128 -21.94 14.13 3.46
N SER A 129 -22.55 13.14 4.11
CA SER A 129 -23.88 13.27 4.71
C SER A 129 -23.94 14.38 5.75
N ARG A 130 -22.89 14.57 6.55
CA ARG A 130 -22.81 15.69 7.50
C ARG A 130 -22.74 17.03 6.79
N CYS A 131 -21.96 17.17 5.72
CA CYS A 131 -21.89 18.38 4.91
C CYS A 131 -23.24 18.70 4.26
N GLU A 132 -23.93 17.72 3.71
CA GLU A 132 -25.27 17.88 3.13
C GLU A 132 -26.27 18.39 4.16
N THR A 133 -26.23 17.87 5.39
CA THR A 133 -27.10 18.33 6.49
C THR A 133 -26.79 19.77 6.86
N ILE A 134 -25.52 20.16 7.00
CA ILE A 134 -25.10 21.52 7.29
C ILE A 134 -25.57 22.49 6.20
N ILE A 135 -25.42 22.13 4.95
CA ILE A 135 -25.85 22.94 3.81
C ILE A 135 -27.37 23.10 3.83
N ARG A 136 -28.12 22.02 4.02
CA ARG A 136 -29.58 22.04 4.09
C ARG A 136 -30.08 22.93 5.22
N ASP A 137 -29.52 22.82 6.42
CA ASP A 137 -29.87 23.63 7.58
C ASP A 137 -29.52 25.10 7.34
N GLY A 138 -28.39 25.39 6.71
CA GLY A 138 -28.00 26.74 6.32
C GLY A 138 -28.98 27.34 5.31
N ILE A 139 -29.35 26.61 4.26
CA ILE A 139 -30.35 27.07 3.27
C ILE A 139 -31.68 27.35 3.95
N SER A 140 -32.20 26.44 4.77
CA SER A 140 -33.47 26.63 5.49
C SER A 140 -33.47 27.83 6.42
N LYS A 141 -32.31 28.15 7.02
CA LYS A 141 -32.16 29.26 7.94
C LYS A 141 -32.14 30.63 7.23
N TYR A 142 -31.43 30.71 6.11
CA TYR A 142 -31.20 32.00 5.42
C TYR A 142 -32.12 32.21 4.19
N PHE A 143 -32.71 31.15 3.67
CA PHE A 143 -33.61 31.16 2.51
C PHE A 143 -34.84 30.28 2.76
N PRO A 144 -35.73 30.67 3.72
CA PRO A 144 -36.85 29.81 4.11
C PRO A 144 -37.87 29.60 2.98
N ASP A 145 -37.92 30.45 1.97
CA ASP A 145 -38.88 30.34 0.84
C ASP A 145 -38.44 29.36 -0.28
N THR A 146 -37.18 28.87 -0.22
CA THR A 146 -36.66 27.92 -1.23
C THR A 146 -37.06 26.47 -0.94
N ALA A 147 -37.62 26.19 0.24
CA ALA A 147 -38.11 24.85 0.61
C ALA A 147 -39.33 24.34 -0.22
N LEU A 148 -39.88 25.19 -1.11
CA LEU A 148 -41.06 24.88 -1.95
C LEU A 148 -40.72 24.26 -3.30
N TYR A 149 -39.43 24.06 -3.65
CA TYR A 149 -39.02 23.55 -4.96
C TYR A 149 -38.55 22.07 -4.94
N ASP A 150 -38.57 21.39 -3.80
CA ASP A 150 -38.28 19.96 -3.68
C ASP A 150 -39.57 19.11 -3.65
N GLN A 151 -40.28 19.10 -4.76
CA GLN A 151 -41.31 18.09 -5.04
C GLN A 151 -41.03 17.41 -6.37
#